data_a1255b174672780a0460435af215be45
#
_entry.id   a1255b174672780a0460435af215be45
#
_cell.length_a   1.000
_cell.length_b   1.000
_cell.length_c   1.000
_cell.angle_alpha   90.00
_cell.angle_beta   90.00
_cell.angle_gamma   90.00
#
_symmetry.space_group_name_H-M   'P 1'
#
loop_
_entity.id
_entity.type
_entity.pdbx_description
1 polymer ?
#
loop_
_entity_poly.entity_id
_entity_poly.type
_entity_poly.pdbx_seq_one_letter_code
_entity_poly.pdbx_strand_id
1 'polypeptide(L)'
;ELSQDQMITVSSTSQFDLSADGSTANLKPGEVISVKDLMYCLLLPSANEAANILAEAVCGDVASFIELMNQRARELGCTGTHFANTHGLHDDDHYTTAYDICLFTREALKHDLIREVVGTSVYTVPATNLSEPREFYNTNALLSNWHYMGYVYDKAIGVKTGTTPEAGRCLVSAAVDGDEYLIAVILGAEPAVREDGSTDLKQFSESTALLKWGFRNFQRTTIS
;
A
#
# COMPACT_ATOMS: atom_id res chain seq x y z
N GLU A 1 8.66 19.16 0.76
CA GLU A 1 7.75 18.34 1.57
C GLU A 1 6.32 18.84 1.35
N LEU A 2 5.37 17.97 0.99
CA LEU A 2 3.98 18.35 0.74
C LEU A 2 3.21 18.42 2.08
N SER A 3 2.39 19.47 2.24
CA SER A 3 1.40 19.50 3.33
C SER A 3 0.20 18.62 2.96
N GLN A 4 -0.39 17.93 3.94
CA GLN A 4 -1.57 17.09 3.72
C GLN A 4 -2.77 17.86 3.14
N ASP A 5 -2.90 19.15 3.47
CA ASP A 5 -3.98 20.04 3.02
C ASP A 5 -3.65 20.78 1.71
N GLN A 6 -2.45 20.58 1.18
CA GLN A 6 -2.06 21.18 -0.09
C GLN A 6 -2.92 20.63 -1.22
N MET A 7 -3.49 21.54 -2.03
CA MET A 7 -4.27 21.17 -3.21
C MET A 7 -3.35 20.93 -4.41
N ILE A 8 -3.58 19.82 -5.09
CA ILE A 8 -2.85 19.41 -6.29
C ILE A 8 -3.81 19.43 -7.47
N THR A 9 -3.37 19.99 -8.59
CA THR A 9 -4.09 19.88 -9.86
C THR A 9 -3.55 18.67 -10.63
N VAL A 10 -4.41 17.71 -10.93
CA VAL A 10 -4.05 16.50 -11.69
C VAL A 10 -3.58 16.90 -13.08
N SER A 11 -2.38 16.50 -13.46
CA SER A 11 -1.80 16.72 -14.78
C SER A 11 -2.35 15.72 -15.81
N SER A 12 -2.18 16.01 -17.09
CA SER A 12 -2.45 15.05 -18.16
C SER A 12 -1.38 13.94 -18.25
N THR A 13 -0.17 14.22 -17.77
CA THR A 13 0.98 13.29 -17.78
C THR A 13 0.85 12.20 -16.72
N SER A 14 0.11 12.43 -15.63
CA SER A 14 -0.13 11.43 -14.58
C SER A 14 -0.89 10.18 -15.06
N GLN A 15 -1.56 10.27 -16.21
CA GLN A 15 -2.28 9.15 -16.83
C GLN A 15 -1.38 8.32 -17.77
N PHE A 16 -0.14 8.75 -17.96
CA PHE A 16 0.80 8.06 -18.84
C PHE A 16 1.30 6.76 -18.17
N ASP A 17 1.56 5.75 -18.98
CA ASP A 17 2.11 4.46 -18.55
C ASP A 17 1.21 3.63 -17.62
N LEU A 18 -0.10 3.84 -17.69
CA LEU A 18 -1.08 3.09 -16.92
C LEU A 18 -1.74 2.02 -17.78
N SER A 19 -2.00 0.85 -17.18
CA SER A 19 -2.80 -0.20 -17.81
C SER A 19 -4.29 0.16 -17.79
N ALA A 20 -5.01 -0.11 -18.88
CA ALA A 20 -6.45 0.10 -18.96
C ALA A 20 -7.23 -0.72 -17.90
N ASP A 21 -6.68 -1.87 -17.49
CA ASP A 21 -7.26 -2.76 -16.48
C ASP A 21 -6.67 -2.52 -15.08
N GLY A 22 -5.84 -1.47 -14.92
CA GLY A 22 -5.20 -1.11 -13.66
C GLY A 22 -6.18 -0.55 -12.63
N SER A 23 -5.76 -0.62 -11.37
CA SER A 23 -6.53 0.01 -10.28
C SER A 23 -6.57 1.53 -10.44
N THR A 24 -7.75 2.13 -10.28
CA THR A 24 -7.96 3.57 -10.49
C THR A 24 -8.95 4.14 -9.47
N ALA A 25 -8.77 5.41 -9.12
CA ALA A 25 -9.72 6.26 -8.41
C ALA A 25 -10.53 7.17 -9.38
N ASN A 26 -10.35 6.99 -10.70
CA ASN A 26 -10.95 7.80 -11.75
C ASN A 26 -10.62 9.29 -11.63
N LEU A 27 -9.38 9.62 -11.24
CA LEU A 27 -8.87 10.98 -11.20
C LEU A 27 -8.69 11.52 -12.62
N LYS A 28 -9.13 12.75 -12.85
CA LYS A 28 -9.18 13.35 -14.20
C LYS A 28 -8.19 14.50 -14.34
N PRO A 29 -7.53 14.66 -15.47
CA PRO A 29 -6.72 15.85 -15.73
C PRO A 29 -7.52 17.14 -15.48
N GLY A 30 -6.92 18.07 -14.73
CA GLY A 30 -7.56 19.31 -14.29
C GLY A 30 -8.38 19.19 -13.01
N GLU A 31 -8.54 18.00 -12.44
CA GLU A 31 -9.15 17.81 -11.12
C GLU A 31 -8.25 18.39 -10.03
N VAL A 32 -8.86 19.08 -9.05
CA VAL A 32 -8.15 19.69 -7.92
C VAL A 32 -8.51 18.92 -6.65
N ILE A 33 -7.51 18.31 -6.02
CA ILE A 33 -7.69 17.38 -4.89
C ILE A 33 -6.57 17.58 -3.85
N SER A 34 -6.85 17.32 -2.59
CA SER A 34 -5.86 17.45 -1.52
C SER A 34 -4.83 16.32 -1.55
N VAL A 35 -3.63 16.56 -1.04
CA VAL A 35 -2.60 15.51 -0.83
C VAL A 35 -3.16 14.39 0.06
N LYS A 36 -3.91 14.73 1.10
CA LYS A 36 -4.55 13.73 1.97
C LYS A 36 -5.51 12.83 1.19
N ASP A 37 -6.39 13.39 0.39
CA ASP A 37 -7.34 12.61 -0.42
C ASP A 37 -6.63 11.78 -1.49
N LEU A 38 -5.53 12.30 -2.09
CA LEU A 38 -4.68 11.53 -3.00
C LEU A 38 -4.03 10.32 -2.30
N MET A 39 -3.60 10.47 -1.04
CA MET A 39 -3.07 9.34 -0.25
C MET A 39 -4.14 8.27 -0.01
N TYR A 40 -5.40 8.66 0.22
CA TYR A 40 -6.51 7.72 0.30
C TYR A 40 -6.79 7.04 -1.04
N CYS A 41 -6.77 7.77 -2.16
CA CYS A 41 -6.88 7.20 -3.50
C CYS A 41 -5.76 6.20 -3.80
N LEU A 42 -4.53 6.49 -3.39
CA LEU A 42 -3.37 5.62 -3.57
C LEU A 42 -3.47 4.34 -2.74
N LEU A 43 -3.82 4.45 -1.46
CA LEU A 43 -3.60 3.37 -0.49
C LEU A 43 -4.84 2.47 -0.26
N LEU A 44 -6.07 2.96 -0.47
CA LEU A 44 -7.28 2.15 -0.32
C LEU A 44 -7.59 1.37 -1.60
N PRO A 45 -8.03 2.01 -2.72
CA PRO A 45 -8.31 1.30 -3.96
C PRO A 45 -7.05 0.98 -4.77
N SER A 46 -5.86 1.43 -4.31
CA SER A 46 -4.58 1.21 -5.02
C SER A 46 -4.51 1.93 -6.38
N ALA A 47 -5.01 3.16 -6.47
CA ALA A 47 -5.07 3.92 -7.73
C ALA A 47 -3.67 4.22 -8.27
N ASN A 48 -3.38 3.72 -9.48
CA ASN A 48 -2.08 3.86 -10.13
C ASN A 48 -1.78 5.32 -10.50
N GLU A 49 -2.77 6.03 -11.02
CA GLU A 49 -2.64 7.45 -11.36
C GLU A 49 -2.36 8.33 -10.12
N ALA A 50 -2.86 7.95 -8.95
CA ALA A 50 -2.58 8.70 -7.71
C ALA A 50 -1.09 8.64 -7.35
N ALA A 51 -0.41 7.52 -7.63
CA ALA A 51 1.04 7.41 -7.45
C ALA A 51 1.80 8.39 -8.35
N ASN A 52 1.45 8.46 -9.63
CA ASN A 52 2.06 9.39 -10.58
C ASN A 52 1.79 10.86 -10.22
N ILE A 53 0.54 11.19 -9.83
CA ILE A 53 0.16 12.55 -9.41
C ILE A 53 1.01 13.00 -8.20
N LEU A 54 1.15 12.15 -7.19
CA LEU A 54 1.97 12.46 -6.02
C LEU A 54 3.47 12.56 -6.38
N ALA A 55 3.96 11.70 -7.26
CA ALA A 55 5.33 11.76 -7.75
C ALA A 55 5.63 13.08 -8.44
N GLU A 56 4.77 13.51 -9.36
CA GLU A 56 4.90 14.80 -10.05
C GLU A 56 4.80 15.97 -9.07
N ALA A 57 3.91 15.90 -8.09
CA ALA A 57 3.76 16.94 -7.07
C ALA A 57 5.02 17.11 -6.19
N VAL A 58 5.79 16.04 -5.97
CA VAL A 58 7.01 16.05 -5.15
C VAL A 58 8.23 16.47 -5.97
N CYS A 59 8.41 15.92 -7.17
CA CYS A 59 9.65 16.05 -7.96
C CYS A 59 9.48 16.82 -9.28
N GLY A 60 8.25 17.16 -9.66
CA GLY A 60 7.95 17.82 -10.93
C GLY A 60 7.71 16.83 -12.08
N ASP A 61 8.26 15.63 -12.01
CA ASP A 61 8.05 14.56 -12.97
C ASP A 61 8.21 13.17 -12.32
N VAL A 62 7.65 12.13 -12.97
CA VAL A 62 7.65 10.74 -12.48
C VAL A 62 9.06 10.15 -12.47
N ALA A 63 9.88 10.42 -13.48
CA ALA A 63 11.23 9.83 -13.59
C ALA A 63 12.13 10.29 -12.43
N SER A 64 12.15 11.58 -12.13
CA SER A 64 12.89 12.13 -10.98
C SER A 64 12.42 11.54 -9.66
N PHE A 65 11.11 11.26 -9.53
CA PHE A 65 10.59 10.61 -8.32
C PHE A 65 11.03 9.14 -8.21
N ILE A 66 11.07 8.39 -9.31
CA ILE A 66 11.59 7.02 -9.34
C ILE A 66 13.07 6.97 -8.91
N GLU A 67 13.89 7.92 -9.39
CA GLU A 67 15.27 8.05 -8.93
C GLU A 67 15.35 8.31 -7.42
N LEU A 68 14.48 9.19 -6.89
CA LEU A 68 14.37 9.45 -5.46
C LEU A 68 13.94 8.20 -4.67
N MET A 69 12.97 7.43 -5.17
CA MET A 69 12.57 6.14 -4.56
C MET A 69 13.76 5.18 -4.47
N ASN A 70 14.52 5.02 -5.55
CA ASN A 70 15.70 4.16 -5.58
C ASN A 70 16.83 4.67 -4.68
N GLN A 71 17.03 5.98 -4.61
CA GLN A 71 17.97 6.58 -3.67
C GLN A 71 17.54 6.29 -2.23
N ARG A 72 16.27 6.52 -1.90
CA ARG A 72 15.74 6.29 -0.54
C ARG A 72 15.81 4.81 -0.13
N ALA A 73 15.55 3.89 -1.05
CA ALA A 73 15.74 2.47 -0.79
C ALA A 73 17.18 2.14 -0.38
N ARG A 74 18.18 2.65 -1.10
CA ARG A 74 19.60 2.48 -0.75
C ARG A 74 19.94 3.09 0.62
N GLU A 75 19.43 4.28 0.93
CA GLU A 75 19.65 4.94 2.24
C GLU A 75 19.07 4.13 3.40
N LEU A 76 17.97 3.42 3.17
CA LEU A 76 17.35 2.52 4.16
C LEU A 76 18.06 1.15 4.27
N GLY A 77 19.06 0.90 3.44
CA GLY A 77 19.82 -0.36 3.42
C GLY A 77 19.16 -1.45 2.59
N CYS A 78 18.22 -1.12 1.72
CA CYS A 78 17.61 -2.07 0.79
C CYS A 78 18.61 -2.43 -0.30
N THR A 79 19.05 -3.68 -0.33
CA THR A 79 20.09 -4.15 -1.28
C THR A 79 19.54 -5.01 -2.42
N GLY A 80 18.29 -5.43 -2.31
CA GLY A 80 17.60 -6.27 -3.29
C GLY A 80 16.37 -5.60 -3.89
N THR A 81 16.36 -4.25 -3.98
CA THR A 81 15.22 -3.47 -4.46
C THR A 81 15.60 -2.53 -5.59
N HIS A 82 14.82 -2.51 -6.64
CA HIS A 82 14.84 -1.50 -7.69
C HIS A 82 13.42 -1.14 -8.12
N PHE A 83 13.12 0.14 -8.19
CA PHE A 83 11.83 0.67 -8.65
C PHE A 83 11.98 1.17 -10.09
N ALA A 84 11.16 0.64 -11.00
CA ALA A 84 11.06 1.09 -12.40
C ALA A 84 9.85 2.01 -12.63
N ASN A 85 8.87 1.99 -11.72
CA ASN A 85 7.68 2.85 -11.77
C ASN A 85 7.19 3.18 -10.35
N THR A 86 6.18 4.06 -10.25
CA THR A 86 5.62 4.54 -8.97
C THR A 86 4.46 3.70 -8.46
N HIS A 87 3.80 2.93 -9.32
CA HIS A 87 2.49 2.29 -9.09
C HIS A 87 2.57 0.77 -8.92
N GLY A 88 3.68 0.14 -9.24
CA GLY A 88 3.89 -1.29 -9.02
C GLY A 88 3.30 -2.20 -10.11
N LEU A 89 2.92 -1.70 -11.29
CA LEU A 89 2.68 -2.55 -12.45
C LEU A 89 3.98 -3.26 -12.83
N HIS A 90 3.84 -4.46 -13.42
CA HIS A 90 5.00 -5.29 -13.72
C HIS A 90 5.98 -4.60 -14.68
N ASP A 91 7.25 -4.74 -14.34
CA ASP A 91 8.40 -4.40 -15.17
C ASP A 91 9.55 -5.32 -14.75
N ASP A 92 10.34 -5.84 -15.69
CA ASP A 92 11.43 -6.77 -15.40
C ASP A 92 12.50 -6.17 -14.46
N ASP A 93 12.65 -4.84 -14.49
CA ASP A 93 13.54 -4.10 -13.61
C ASP A 93 12.87 -3.62 -12.29
N HIS A 94 11.59 -3.98 -12.06
CA HIS A 94 10.85 -3.64 -10.83
C HIS A 94 10.85 -4.84 -9.87
N TYR A 95 11.79 -4.88 -8.94
CA TYR A 95 11.94 -6.02 -8.02
C TYR A 95 12.25 -5.58 -6.60
N THR A 96 11.99 -6.48 -5.66
CA THR A 96 12.26 -6.27 -4.23
C THR A 96 12.41 -7.60 -3.49
N THR A 97 12.67 -7.52 -2.19
CA THR A 97 12.66 -8.64 -1.25
C THR A 97 11.71 -8.39 -0.09
N ALA A 98 11.25 -9.45 0.58
CA ALA A 98 10.42 -9.31 1.77
C ALA A 98 11.13 -8.52 2.88
N TYR A 99 12.45 -8.66 3.00
CA TYR A 99 13.25 -7.93 3.97
C TYR A 99 13.27 -6.42 3.66
N ASP A 100 13.52 -6.04 2.41
CA ASP A 100 13.56 -4.65 1.99
C ASP A 100 12.20 -3.97 2.14
N ILE A 101 11.10 -4.67 1.79
CA ILE A 101 9.74 -4.20 2.03
C ILE A 101 9.52 -3.93 3.53
N CYS A 102 10.01 -4.79 4.41
CA CYS A 102 9.91 -4.56 5.85
C CYS A 102 10.66 -3.29 6.27
N LEU A 103 11.84 -3.00 5.67
CA LEU A 103 12.62 -1.80 5.99
C LEU A 103 11.86 -0.52 5.63
N PHE A 104 11.35 -0.38 4.39
CA PHE A 104 10.61 0.85 4.05
C PHE A 104 9.21 0.89 4.64
N THR A 105 8.57 -0.24 4.92
CA THR A 105 7.32 -0.23 5.69
C THR A 105 7.52 0.30 7.09
N ARG A 106 8.59 -0.14 7.78
CA ARG A 106 8.95 0.37 9.11
C ARG A 106 9.22 1.88 9.10
N GLU A 107 9.84 2.39 8.04
CA GLU A 107 10.06 3.83 7.87
C GLU A 107 8.74 4.56 7.61
N ALA A 108 7.94 4.09 6.67
CA ALA A 108 6.66 4.69 6.30
C ALA A 108 5.70 4.81 7.50
N LEU A 109 5.65 3.77 8.33
CA LEU A 109 4.79 3.72 9.51
C LEU A 109 5.24 4.63 10.68
N LYS A 110 6.34 5.39 10.55
CA LYS A 110 6.67 6.48 11.46
C LYS A 110 5.82 7.74 11.21
N HIS A 111 5.23 7.87 10.03
CA HIS A 111 4.42 9.01 9.61
C HIS A 111 2.94 8.81 9.98
N ASP A 112 2.38 9.76 10.75
CA ASP A 112 1.01 9.68 11.27
C ASP A 112 -0.04 9.55 10.16
N LEU A 113 0.07 10.35 9.10
CA LEU A 113 -0.85 10.29 7.97
C LEU A 113 -0.83 8.91 7.28
N ILE A 114 0.35 8.32 7.12
CA ILE A 114 0.44 6.98 6.50
C ILE A 114 -0.24 5.95 7.41
N ARG A 115 0.02 5.97 8.73
CA ARG A 115 -0.66 5.06 9.67
C ARG A 115 -2.17 5.22 9.65
N GLU A 116 -2.66 6.46 9.62
CA GLU A 116 -4.08 6.76 9.52
C GLU A 116 -4.68 6.13 8.26
N VAL A 117 -4.09 6.42 7.09
CA VAL A 117 -4.64 6.01 5.79
C VAL A 117 -4.59 4.49 5.63
N VAL A 118 -3.45 3.84 5.91
CA VAL A 118 -3.34 2.37 5.73
C VAL A 118 -4.20 1.57 6.69
N GLY A 119 -4.55 2.14 7.85
CA GLY A 119 -5.45 1.54 8.84
C GLY A 119 -6.93 1.81 8.60
N THR A 120 -7.26 2.68 7.66
CA THR A 120 -8.66 3.04 7.36
C THR A 120 -9.31 1.99 6.47
N SER A 121 -10.49 1.50 6.89
CA SER A 121 -11.23 0.47 6.16
C SER A 121 -12.05 1.03 5.00
N VAL A 122 -12.62 2.23 5.18
CA VAL A 122 -13.43 2.93 4.18
C VAL A 122 -13.23 4.44 4.30
N TYR A 123 -13.15 5.12 3.18
CA TYR A 123 -13.01 6.57 3.12
C TYR A 123 -13.78 7.15 1.94
N THR A 124 -14.48 8.26 2.18
CA THR A 124 -15.16 9.02 1.14
C THR A 124 -14.34 10.27 0.79
N VAL A 125 -13.74 10.27 -0.39
CA VAL A 125 -13.16 11.49 -0.97
C VAL A 125 -14.28 12.47 -1.28
N PRO A 126 -14.21 13.71 -0.78
CA PRO A 126 -15.24 14.72 -1.05
C PRO A 126 -15.39 15.03 -2.54
N ALA A 127 -16.49 15.69 -2.92
CA ALA A 127 -16.65 16.22 -4.26
C ALA A 127 -15.49 17.18 -4.60
N THR A 128 -15.02 17.09 -5.84
CA THR A 128 -14.01 17.98 -6.39
C THR A 128 -14.63 18.90 -7.45
N ASN A 129 -13.81 19.70 -8.13
CA ASN A 129 -14.27 20.50 -9.27
C ASN A 129 -14.73 19.66 -10.47
N LEU A 130 -14.35 18.37 -10.55
CA LEU A 130 -14.65 17.50 -11.71
C LEU A 130 -15.31 16.17 -11.34
N SER A 131 -15.57 15.90 -10.06
CA SER A 131 -16.12 14.63 -9.60
C SER A 131 -17.05 14.81 -8.42
N GLU A 132 -18.12 13.99 -8.38
CA GLU A 132 -18.93 13.75 -7.20
C GLU A 132 -18.12 13.01 -6.12
N PRO A 133 -18.59 12.94 -4.87
CA PRO A 133 -17.91 12.18 -3.83
C PRO A 133 -17.66 10.72 -4.26
N ARG A 134 -16.50 10.16 -3.90
CA ARG A 134 -16.11 8.79 -4.23
C ARG A 134 -15.79 8.03 -2.94
N GLU A 135 -16.46 6.91 -2.74
CA GLU A 135 -16.21 6.05 -1.60
C GLU A 135 -15.24 4.92 -1.99
N PHE A 136 -14.17 4.74 -1.21
CA PHE A 136 -13.15 3.72 -1.42
C PHE A 136 -13.04 2.80 -0.22
N TYR A 137 -12.89 1.52 -0.50
CA TYR A 137 -12.71 0.46 0.47
C TYR A 137 -11.27 -0.07 0.43
N ASN A 138 -10.69 -0.27 1.60
CA ASN A 138 -9.35 -0.83 1.70
C ASN A 138 -9.35 -2.29 1.20
N THR A 139 -8.40 -2.62 0.33
CA THR A 139 -8.24 -3.97 -0.23
C THR A 139 -7.69 -4.99 0.78
N ASN A 140 -7.21 -4.54 1.95
CA ASN A 140 -6.69 -5.41 3.00
C ASN A 140 -7.80 -6.05 3.83
N ALA A 141 -8.08 -7.33 3.58
CA ALA A 141 -9.12 -8.08 4.28
C ALA A 141 -8.82 -8.35 5.76
N LEU A 142 -7.61 -8.05 6.25
CA LEU A 142 -7.34 -8.09 7.70
C LEU A 142 -8.03 -6.95 8.45
N LEU A 143 -8.43 -5.87 7.76
CA LEU A 143 -9.07 -4.69 8.34
C LEU A 143 -10.60 -4.74 8.25
N SER A 144 -11.16 -5.42 7.26
CA SER A 144 -12.61 -5.44 7.02
C SER A 144 -13.02 -6.60 6.13
N ASN A 145 -14.33 -6.89 6.13
CA ASN A 145 -14.92 -7.93 5.27
C ASN A 145 -15.47 -7.40 3.94
N TRP A 146 -15.09 -6.20 3.50
CA TRP A 146 -15.63 -5.59 2.28
C TRP A 146 -15.32 -6.37 0.99
N HIS A 147 -14.05 -6.75 0.81
CA HIS A 147 -13.63 -7.49 -0.38
C HIS A 147 -13.66 -9.01 -0.17
N TYR A 148 -13.25 -9.45 1.02
CA TYR A 148 -13.15 -10.88 1.36
C TYR A 148 -13.54 -11.10 2.80
N MET A 149 -14.40 -12.09 3.05
CA MET A 149 -14.90 -12.41 4.39
C MET A 149 -14.00 -13.41 5.12
N GLY A 150 -13.97 -13.30 6.45
CA GLY A 150 -13.36 -14.30 7.33
C GLY A 150 -11.86 -14.15 7.55
N TYR A 151 -11.26 -13.02 7.17
CA TYR A 151 -9.83 -12.74 7.38
C TYR A 151 -9.56 -11.63 8.40
N VAL A 152 -10.58 -10.94 8.91
CA VAL A 152 -10.39 -9.83 9.84
C VAL A 152 -9.56 -10.28 11.04
N TYR A 153 -8.54 -9.50 11.35
CA TYR A 153 -7.66 -9.68 12.49
C TYR A 153 -7.66 -8.39 13.33
N ASP A 154 -8.21 -8.45 14.51
CA ASP A 154 -8.49 -7.33 15.40
C ASP A 154 -7.25 -6.50 15.81
N LYS A 155 -6.05 -7.10 15.72
CA LYS A 155 -4.78 -6.43 15.99
C LYS A 155 -4.14 -5.80 14.75
N ALA A 156 -4.67 -6.05 13.55
CA ALA A 156 -4.14 -5.49 12.31
C ALA A 156 -4.36 -3.97 12.24
N ILE A 157 -3.32 -3.25 11.81
CA ILE A 157 -3.32 -1.79 11.65
C ILE A 157 -2.95 -1.34 10.23
N GLY A 158 -2.89 -2.26 9.28
CA GLY A 158 -2.56 -1.99 7.87
C GLY A 158 -1.88 -3.21 7.24
N VAL A 159 -1.20 -3.15 6.09
CA VAL A 159 -0.68 -1.95 5.42
C VAL A 159 -1.17 -1.91 3.97
N LYS A 160 -0.73 -2.87 3.09
CA LYS A 160 -1.03 -2.80 1.66
C LYS A 160 -1.02 -4.17 0.99
N THR A 161 -1.98 -4.39 0.10
CA THR A 161 -2.03 -5.54 -0.81
C THR A 161 -1.40 -5.20 -2.17
N GLY A 162 -0.98 -6.20 -2.91
CA GLY A 162 -0.58 -6.07 -4.31
C GLY A 162 -0.87 -7.37 -5.04
N THR A 163 -1.21 -7.29 -6.32
CA THR A 163 -1.41 -8.48 -7.16
C THR A 163 -1.11 -8.12 -8.62
N THR A 164 -0.21 -8.87 -9.23
CA THR A 164 -0.04 -8.95 -10.69
C THR A 164 0.05 -10.41 -11.07
N PRO A 165 -0.14 -10.78 -12.36
CA PRO A 165 0.06 -12.18 -12.79
C PRO A 165 1.45 -12.71 -12.44
N GLU A 166 2.49 -11.87 -12.56
CA GLU A 166 3.90 -12.23 -12.35
C GLU A 166 4.26 -12.31 -10.87
N ALA A 167 3.79 -11.36 -10.07
CA ALA A 167 4.10 -11.29 -8.63
C ALA A 167 3.24 -12.23 -7.78
N GLY A 168 2.12 -12.72 -8.30
CA GLY A 168 1.12 -13.41 -7.49
C GLY A 168 0.45 -12.46 -6.48
N ARG A 169 -0.12 -13.01 -5.42
CA ARG A 169 -0.78 -12.22 -4.38
C ARG A 169 0.21 -11.84 -3.29
N CYS A 170 0.30 -10.56 -3.00
CA CYS A 170 1.22 -10.01 -2.01
C CYS A 170 0.45 -9.25 -0.92
N LEU A 171 0.98 -9.27 0.30
CA LEU A 171 0.47 -8.50 1.43
C LEU A 171 1.61 -8.07 2.34
N VAL A 172 1.66 -6.78 2.60
CA VAL A 172 2.36 -6.24 3.76
C VAL A 172 1.33 -5.96 4.83
N SER A 173 1.51 -6.53 6.00
CA SER A 173 0.63 -6.28 7.15
C SER A 173 1.42 -5.83 8.37
N ALA A 174 0.78 -5.04 9.22
CA ALA A 174 1.28 -4.66 10.51
C ALA A 174 0.20 -4.89 11.57
N ALA A 175 0.62 -5.26 12.77
CA ALA A 175 -0.28 -5.48 13.90
C ALA A 175 0.35 -4.98 15.20
N VAL A 176 -0.51 -4.65 16.16
CA VAL A 176 -0.14 -4.18 17.50
C VAL A 176 -0.80 -5.06 18.56
N ASP A 177 -0.04 -5.48 19.56
CA ASP A 177 -0.51 -6.17 20.75
C ASP A 177 0.15 -5.58 22.01
N GLY A 178 -0.59 -4.77 22.76
CA GLY A 178 0.00 -3.96 23.83
C GLY A 178 1.07 -3.01 23.29
N ASP A 179 2.29 -3.14 23.81
CA ASP A 179 3.45 -2.32 23.39
C ASP A 179 4.26 -2.97 22.25
N GLU A 180 3.84 -4.14 21.78
CA GLU A 180 4.52 -4.87 20.73
C GLU A 180 3.96 -4.53 19.34
N TYR A 181 4.85 -4.37 18.40
CA TYR A 181 4.56 -3.98 17.04
C TYR A 181 5.27 -4.93 16.06
N LEU A 182 4.52 -5.59 15.20
CA LEU A 182 5.04 -6.53 14.22
C LEU A 182 4.65 -6.14 12.80
N ILE A 183 5.56 -6.41 11.86
CA ILE A 183 5.31 -6.33 10.41
C ILE A 183 5.50 -7.73 9.85
N ALA A 184 4.55 -8.17 9.01
CA ALA A 184 4.67 -9.40 8.23
C ALA A 184 4.58 -9.08 6.75
N VAL A 185 5.42 -9.72 5.94
CA VAL A 185 5.47 -9.55 4.49
C VAL A 185 5.29 -10.91 3.84
N ILE A 186 4.24 -11.03 3.03
CA ILE A 186 3.93 -12.21 2.23
C ILE A 186 4.04 -11.81 0.75
N LEU A 187 4.87 -12.52 -0.01
CA LEU A 187 5.06 -12.32 -1.44
C LEU A 187 4.74 -13.60 -2.19
N GLY A 188 4.15 -13.47 -3.37
CA GLY A 188 3.91 -14.58 -4.28
C GLY A 188 2.96 -15.64 -3.73
N ALA A 189 2.01 -15.27 -2.87
CA ALA A 189 1.08 -16.23 -2.31
C ALA A 189 0.08 -16.73 -3.37
N GLU A 190 -0.11 -18.04 -3.43
CA GLU A 190 -1.14 -18.66 -4.27
C GLU A 190 -2.35 -19.08 -3.41
N PRO A 191 -3.58 -18.91 -3.94
CA PRO A 191 -4.75 -19.39 -3.25
C PRO A 191 -4.74 -20.91 -3.14
N ALA A 192 -5.28 -21.45 -2.05
CA ALA A 192 -5.45 -22.88 -1.86
C ALA A 192 -6.92 -23.23 -1.65
N VAL A 193 -7.32 -24.44 -2.04
CA VAL A 193 -8.67 -24.96 -1.79
C VAL A 193 -8.68 -25.61 -0.41
N ARG A 194 -9.63 -25.19 0.45
CA ARG A 194 -9.87 -25.80 1.76
C ARG A 194 -10.65 -27.11 1.62
N GLU A 195 -10.72 -27.90 2.69
CA GLU A 195 -11.46 -29.17 2.75
C GLU A 195 -12.96 -28.99 2.46
N ASP A 196 -13.55 -27.85 2.79
CA ASP A 196 -14.95 -27.49 2.53
C ASP A 196 -15.20 -26.99 1.09
N GLY A 197 -14.16 -26.97 0.23
CA GLY A 197 -14.24 -26.50 -1.14
C GLY A 197 -14.11 -24.97 -1.28
N SER A 198 -14.04 -24.21 -0.19
CA SER A 198 -13.83 -22.76 -0.25
C SER A 198 -12.36 -22.42 -0.61
N THR A 199 -12.15 -21.20 -1.12
CA THR A 199 -10.80 -20.71 -1.44
C THR A 199 -10.18 -20.02 -0.22
N ASP A 200 -8.99 -20.45 0.15
CA ASP A 200 -8.14 -19.75 1.11
C ASP A 200 -7.20 -18.80 0.39
N LEU A 201 -7.35 -17.52 0.64
CA LEU A 201 -6.44 -16.47 0.16
C LEU A 201 -5.22 -16.40 1.07
N LYS A 202 -4.18 -17.13 0.71
CA LYS A 202 -2.99 -17.40 1.53
C LYS A 202 -2.30 -16.14 2.03
N GLN A 203 -2.27 -15.06 1.25
CA GLN A 203 -1.68 -13.79 1.71
C GLN A 203 -2.28 -13.29 3.02
N PHE A 204 -3.58 -13.53 3.27
CA PHE A 204 -4.24 -13.10 4.51
C PHE A 204 -4.11 -14.14 5.63
N SER A 205 -4.36 -15.43 5.34
CA SER A 205 -4.31 -16.48 6.36
C SER A 205 -2.89 -16.69 6.89
N GLU A 206 -1.89 -16.70 6.03
CA GLU A 206 -0.48 -16.85 6.41
C GLU A 206 0.07 -15.61 7.11
N SER A 207 -0.33 -14.40 6.67
CA SER A 207 0.04 -13.18 7.36
C SER A 207 -0.48 -13.17 8.81
N THR A 208 -1.75 -13.54 9.01
CA THR A 208 -2.34 -13.66 10.36
C THR A 208 -1.62 -14.72 11.19
N ALA A 209 -1.30 -15.88 10.60
CA ALA A 209 -0.57 -16.94 11.28
C ALA A 209 0.84 -16.49 11.72
N LEU A 210 1.55 -15.78 10.83
CA LEU A 210 2.89 -15.26 11.10
C LEU A 210 2.88 -14.18 12.20
N LEU A 211 1.93 -13.25 12.17
CA LEU A 211 1.77 -12.23 13.20
C LEU A 211 1.46 -12.86 14.57
N LYS A 212 0.50 -13.82 14.61
CA LYS A 212 0.17 -14.55 15.84
C LYS A 212 1.34 -15.34 16.38
N TRP A 213 2.13 -15.96 15.49
CA TRP A 213 3.35 -16.65 15.89
C TRP A 213 4.38 -15.68 16.46
N GLY A 214 4.57 -14.52 15.84
CA GLY A 214 5.47 -13.48 16.30
C GLY A 214 5.14 -13.02 17.72
N PHE A 215 3.89 -12.63 17.99
CA PHE A 215 3.45 -12.20 19.33
C PHE A 215 3.55 -13.30 20.40
N ARG A 216 3.53 -14.57 20.03
CA ARG A 216 3.68 -15.67 21.00
C ARG A 216 5.15 -15.99 21.32
N ASN A 217 6.07 -15.72 20.40
CA ASN A 217 7.45 -16.20 20.50
C ASN A 217 8.49 -15.10 20.72
N PHE A 218 8.12 -13.85 20.52
CA PHE A 218 9.01 -12.70 20.75
C PHE A 218 8.39 -11.73 21.74
N GLN A 219 9.23 -11.12 22.52
CA GLN A 219 8.85 -10.10 23.49
C GLN A 219 9.88 -8.97 23.46
N ARG A 220 9.39 -7.73 23.51
CA ARG A 220 10.26 -6.57 23.61
C ARG A 220 10.94 -6.57 24.97
N THR A 221 12.28 -6.54 24.98
CA THR A 221 13.07 -6.45 26.20
C THR A 221 13.88 -5.17 26.20
N THR A 222 13.82 -4.41 27.29
CA THR A 222 14.72 -3.26 27.48
C THR A 222 16.07 -3.80 27.94
N ILE A 223 17.12 -3.54 27.15
CA ILE A 223 18.49 -3.83 27.55
C ILE A 223 18.98 -2.62 28.34
N SER A 224 19.24 -2.80 29.61
CA SER A 224 19.81 -1.79 30.53
C SER A 224 21.31 -1.75 30.41
#